data_b377eaa3562c7828e49075e0219fbc9a
#
_entry.id   b377eaa3562c7828e49075e0219fbc9a
#
_cell.length_a   1.000
_cell.length_b   1.000
_cell.length_c   1.000
_cell.angle_alpha   90.00
_cell.angle_beta   90.00
_cell.angle_gamma   90.00
#
_symmetry.space_group_name_H-M   'P 1'
#
loop_
_entity.id
_entity.type
_entity.pdbx_description
1 polymer ?
#
loop_
_entity_poly.entity_id
_entity_poly.type
_entity_poly.pdbx_seq_one_letter_code
_entity_poly.pdbx_strand_id
1 'polypeptide(L)'
;FELPELKLLVDAIQCSRFITEKKSNELIGKIEHLTSDHEAHTLQRQVYVSERVKTLNEQIYYNIDALHAAISNNVQITFRYFNWVLSFSASPRIQKQYRRDGARYRVSPWALTWDNENYYLIAFDHDAGEIRHYRVDKMDSLVQTNLSREGKQLFESGRRCTHCKPTGGLRSV
;
A
#
# COMPACT_ATOMS: atom_id res chain seq x y z
N PHE A 1 11.64 24.81 -4.50
CA PHE A 1 12.18 23.64 -5.18
C PHE A 1 12.95 24.06 -6.41
N GLU A 2 14.09 23.41 -6.65
CA GLU A 2 14.84 23.61 -7.88
C GLU A 2 14.32 22.67 -8.99
N LEU A 3 14.48 23.05 -10.27
CA LEU A 3 14.00 22.23 -11.39
C LEU A 3 14.51 20.78 -11.39
N PRO A 4 15.77 20.49 -11.05
CA PRO A 4 16.25 19.10 -10.93
C PRO A 4 15.54 18.29 -9.84
N GLU A 5 15.18 18.93 -8.71
CA GLU A 5 14.43 18.28 -7.63
C GLU A 5 13.01 17.90 -8.09
N LEU A 6 12.34 18.82 -8.78
CA LEU A 6 11.00 18.55 -9.34
C LEU A 6 11.03 17.41 -10.37
N LYS A 7 12.05 17.35 -11.25
CA LYS A 7 12.24 16.24 -12.18
C LYS A 7 12.39 14.91 -11.45
N LEU A 8 13.22 14.86 -10.39
CA LEU A 8 13.40 13.65 -9.60
C LEU A 8 12.11 13.20 -8.91
N LEU A 9 11.27 14.14 -8.42
CA LEU A 9 9.97 13.83 -7.84
C LEU A 9 9.00 13.27 -8.88
N VAL A 10 8.95 13.84 -10.08
CA VAL A 10 8.13 13.33 -11.19
C VAL A 10 8.55 11.92 -11.58
N ASP A 11 9.86 11.66 -11.74
CA ASP A 11 10.39 10.33 -12.06
C ASP A 11 10.05 9.31 -10.98
N ALA A 12 10.19 9.67 -9.70
CA ALA A 12 9.83 8.80 -8.57
C ALA A 12 8.35 8.42 -8.58
N ILE A 13 7.45 9.37 -8.90
CA ILE A 13 6.01 9.11 -9.02
C ILE A 13 5.71 8.21 -10.22
N GLN A 14 6.35 8.45 -11.36
CA GLN A 14 6.16 7.62 -12.56
C GLN A 14 6.62 6.19 -12.35
N CYS A 15 7.79 6.00 -11.72
CA CYS A 15 8.36 4.68 -11.43
C CYS A 15 7.58 3.91 -10.35
N SER A 16 6.76 4.58 -9.57
CA SER A 16 6.05 3.96 -8.46
C SER A 16 4.95 2.99 -8.91
N ARG A 17 4.99 1.76 -8.39
CA ARG A 17 3.97 0.73 -8.65
C ARG A 17 2.79 0.77 -7.70
N PHE A 18 2.99 1.33 -6.50
CA PHE A 18 1.98 1.29 -5.44
C PHE A 18 0.85 2.31 -5.60
N ILE A 19 0.97 3.27 -6.52
CA ILE A 19 -0.09 4.22 -6.85
C ILE A 19 -0.63 3.97 -8.26
N THR A 20 -1.92 4.28 -8.46
CA THR A 20 -2.56 4.11 -9.76
C THR A 20 -2.03 5.11 -10.80
N GLU A 21 -2.19 4.80 -12.07
CA GLU A 21 -1.81 5.72 -13.16
C GLU A 21 -2.53 7.05 -13.05
N LYS A 22 -3.84 7.03 -12.77
CA LYS A 22 -4.66 8.22 -12.57
C LYS A 22 -4.10 9.11 -11.44
N LYS A 23 -3.76 8.52 -10.28
CA LYS A 23 -3.20 9.27 -9.14
C LYS A 23 -1.81 9.79 -9.43
N SER A 24 -0.98 9.04 -10.17
CA SER A 24 0.33 9.52 -10.62
C SER A 24 0.21 10.78 -11.48
N ASN A 25 -0.68 10.76 -12.47
CA ASN A 25 -0.91 11.92 -13.35
C ASN A 25 -1.45 13.13 -12.56
N GLU A 26 -2.35 12.93 -11.60
CA GLU A 26 -2.83 14.00 -10.72
C GLU A 26 -1.70 14.61 -9.89
N LEU A 27 -0.81 13.79 -9.29
CA LEU A 27 0.31 14.27 -8.49
C LEU A 27 1.35 15.00 -9.34
N ILE A 28 1.65 14.51 -10.54
CA ILE A 28 2.56 15.16 -11.48
C ILE A 28 2.03 16.53 -11.86
N GLY A 29 0.72 16.63 -12.21
CA GLY A 29 0.11 17.93 -12.50
C GLY A 29 0.19 18.92 -11.32
N LYS A 30 0.08 18.46 -10.08
CA LYS A 30 0.30 19.31 -8.90
C LYS A 30 1.74 19.79 -8.77
N ILE A 31 2.72 18.94 -9.12
CA ILE A 31 4.14 19.32 -9.10
C ILE A 31 4.43 20.35 -10.21
N GLU A 32 3.84 20.19 -11.39
CA GLU A 32 3.97 21.15 -12.50
C GLU A 32 3.52 22.56 -12.09
N HIS A 33 2.51 22.68 -11.22
CA HIS A 33 2.05 23.98 -10.70
C HIS A 33 2.96 24.59 -9.62
N LEU A 34 4.00 23.90 -9.17
CA LEU A 34 4.99 24.45 -8.22
C LEU A 34 6.11 25.25 -8.93
N THR A 35 6.14 25.27 -10.23
CA THR A 35 7.14 25.95 -11.04
C THR A 35 6.48 26.88 -12.08
N SER A 36 7.30 27.65 -12.81
CA SER A 36 6.80 28.51 -13.88
C SER A 36 6.26 27.69 -15.07
N ASP A 37 5.31 28.25 -15.84
CA ASP A 37 4.75 27.59 -17.02
C ASP A 37 5.83 27.13 -18.02
N HIS A 38 6.91 27.90 -18.15
CA HIS A 38 8.03 27.57 -19.04
C HIS A 38 8.80 26.34 -18.54
N GLU A 39 9.04 26.21 -17.25
CA GLU A 39 9.72 25.08 -16.63
C GLU A 39 8.83 23.86 -16.53
N ALA A 40 7.50 24.05 -16.33
CA ALA A 40 6.52 22.96 -16.30
C ALA A 40 6.56 22.12 -17.60
N HIS A 41 6.70 22.74 -18.78
CA HIS A 41 6.89 22.02 -20.03
C HIS A 41 8.15 21.16 -20.06
N THR A 42 9.19 21.53 -19.33
CA THR A 42 10.46 20.78 -19.23
C THR A 42 10.35 19.60 -18.28
N LEU A 43 9.35 19.59 -17.39
CA LEU A 43 9.04 18.45 -16.51
C LEU A 43 8.32 17.31 -17.25
N GLN A 44 7.79 17.59 -18.45
CA GLN A 44 7.06 16.59 -19.22
C GLN A 44 7.99 15.48 -19.71
N ARG A 45 7.77 14.31 -19.17
CA ARG A 45 8.09 12.93 -19.56
C ARG A 45 9.33 12.73 -20.42
N GLN A 46 10.50 12.74 -19.79
CA GLN A 46 11.73 12.27 -20.42
C GLN A 46 12.06 10.81 -20.04
N VAL A 47 11.42 10.26 -18.98
CA VAL A 47 11.63 8.88 -18.53
C VAL A 47 10.42 8.03 -18.91
N TYR A 48 10.64 7.10 -19.84
CA TYR A 48 9.66 6.07 -20.18
C TYR A 48 9.90 4.86 -19.28
N VAL A 49 8.93 4.54 -18.44
CA VAL A 49 8.96 3.32 -17.62
C VAL A 49 8.27 2.22 -18.42
N SER A 50 9.06 1.34 -19.07
CA SER A 50 8.50 0.21 -19.80
C SER A 50 7.99 -0.87 -18.83
N GLU A 51 6.82 -1.45 -19.14
CA GLU A 51 6.24 -2.66 -18.52
C GLU A 51 5.96 -2.63 -17.02
N ARG A 52 5.88 -1.47 -16.37
CA ARG A 52 5.50 -1.39 -14.95
C ARG A 52 3.98 -1.30 -14.80
N VAL A 53 3.37 -2.44 -14.47
CA VAL A 53 1.94 -2.48 -14.13
C VAL A 53 1.75 -1.80 -12.76
N LYS A 54 1.07 -0.65 -12.77
CA LYS A 54 0.66 0.06 -11.55
C LYS A 54 -0.50 -0.66 -10.87
N THR A 55 -0.69 -0.42 -9.58
CA THR A 55 -1.85 -0.96 -8.86
C THR A 55 -3.16 -0.44 -9.45
N LEU A 56 -4.20 -1.27 -9.39
CA LEU A 56 -5.56 -0.89 -9.78
C LEU A 56 -6.40 -0.41 -8.58
N ASN A 57 -5.85 -0.45 -7.37
CA ASN A 57 -6.56 -0.03 -6.17
C ASN A 57 -6.40 1.48 -5.93
N GLU A 58 -7.39 2.27 -6.33
CA GLU A 58 -7.40 3.72 -6.13
C GLU A 58 -7.48 4.15 -4.66
N GLN A 59 -7.84 3.23 -3.74
CA GLN A 59 -7.92 3.51 -2.30
C GLN A 59 -6.59 3.37 -1.57
N ILE A 60 -5.52 2.93 -2.25
CA ILE A 60 -4.28 2.55 -1.59
C ILE A 60 -3.67 3.67 -0.74
N TYR A 61 -3.66 4.90 -1.21
CA TYR A 61 -3.07 6.01 -0.47
C TYR A 61 -3.93 6.42 0.74
N TYR A 62 -5.27 6.30 0.65
CA TYR A 62 -6.15 6.47 1.80
C TYR A 62 -5.98 5.35 2.83
N ASN A 63 -5.78 4.10 2.34
CA ASN A 63 -5.49 2.99 3.23
C ASN A 63 -4.17 3.20 3.99
N ILE A 64 -3.13 3.70 3.32
CA ILE A 64 -1.83 3.98 3.95
C ILE A 64 -2.00 5.06 5.03
N ASP A 65 -2.69 6.17 4.73
CA ASP A 65 -2.95 7.24 5.68
C ASP A 65 -3.75 6.74 6.90
N ALA A 66 -4.83 6.00 6.66
CA ALA A 66 -5.63 5.41 7.73
C ALA A 66 -4.85 4.41 8.59
N LEU A 67 -3.89 3.66 7.99
CA LEU A 67 -3.00 2.76 8.72
C LEU A 67 -2.01 3.52 9.61
N HIS A 68 -1.40 4.60 9.09
CA HIS A 68 -0.55 5.48 9.90
C HIS A 68 -1.32 6.05 11.10
N ALA A 69 -2.54 6.55 10.87
CA ALA A 69 -3.39 7.08 11.93
C ALA A 69 -3.75 5.99 12.96
N ALA A 70 -4.12 4.78 12.52
CA ALA A 70 -4.44 3.67 13.43
C ALA A 70 -3.24 3.22 14.29
N ILE A 71 -2.03 3.21 13.68
CA ILE A 71 -0.79 2.89 14.40
C ILE A 71 -0.49 3.98 15.44
N SER A 72 -0.63 5.26 15.10
CA SER A 72 -0.39 6.39 15.99
C SER A 72 -1.42 6.43 17.13
N ASN A 73 -2.68 6.16 16.85
CA ASN A 73 -3.78 6.15 17.82
C ASN A 73 -3.83 4.87 18.68
N ASN A 74 -2.98 3.87 18.40
CA ASN A 74 -2.97 2.58 19.10
C ASN A 74 -4.30 1.82 19.04
N VAL A 75 -5.02 1.88 17.90
CA VAL A 75 -6.32 1.23 17.72
C VAL A 75 -6.26 0.07 16.73
N GLN A 76 -7.21 -0.86 16.88
CA GLN A 76 -7.44 -1.95 15.94
C GLN A 76 -8.11 -1.42 14.66
N ILE A 77 -7.98 -2.19 13.59
CA ILE A 77 -8.63 -1.93 12.30
C ILE A 77 -9.40 -3.14 11.84
N THR A 78 -10.36 -2.89 10.96
CA THR A 78 -11.03 -3.93 10.19
C THR A 78 -10.98 -3.60 8.70
N PHE A 79 -10.84 -4.63 7.86
CA PHE A 79 -10.84 -4.48 6.40
C PHE A 79 -11.31 -5.77 5.73
N ARG A 80 -11.67 -5.70 4.44
CA ARG A 80 -11.83 -6.87 3.57
C ARG A 80 -10.56 -7.06 2.76
N TYR A 81 -10.19 -8.31 2.50
CA TYR A 81 -8.97 -8.65 1.76
C TYR A 81 -9.33 -9.37 0.47
N PHE A 82 -8.74 -8.96 -0.65
CA PHE A 82 -9.06 -9.49 -1.96
C PHE A 82 -7.82 -9.81 -2.79
N ASN A 83 -8.02 -10.61 -3.83
CA ASN A 83 -7.08 -10.79 -4.93
C ASN A 83 -7.70 -10.28 -6.23
N TRP A 84 -6.85 -9.80 -7.14
CA TRP A 84 -7.28 -9.53 -8.49
C TRP A 84 -7.32 -10.84 -9.28
N VAL A 85 -8.41 -11.12 -9.97
CA VAL A 85 -8.60 -12.29 -10.82
C VAL A 85 -9.02 -11.87 -12.21
N LEU A 86 -8.58 -12.62 -13.22
CA LEU A 86 -9.04 -12.46 -14.59
C LEU A 86 -10.31 -13.30 -14.78
N SER A 87 -11.38 -12.66 -15.23
CA SER A 87 -12.61 -13.32 -15.64
C SER A 87 -12.84 -13.07 -17.13
N PHE A 88 -12.85 -14.13 -17.91
CA PHE A 88 -13.07 -14.02 -19.35
C PHE A 88 -14.56 -13.85 -19.73
N SER A 89 -15.45 -14.16 -18.81
CA SER A 89 -16.91 -14.09 -18.98
C SER A 89 -17.54 -12.80 -18.43
N ALA A 90 -16.75 -11.94 -17.76
CA ALA A 90 -17.28 -10.76 -17.09
C ALA A 90 -16.69 -9.46 -17.66
N SER A 91 -17.42 -8.36 -17.47
CA SER A 91 -16.96 -7.00 -17.76
C SER A 91 -17.02 -6.17 -16.46
N PRO A 92 -15.91 -5.60 -15.98
CA PRO A 92 -14.53 -5.67 -16.53
C PRO A 92 -13.89 -7.06 -16.35
N ARG A 93 -12.90 -7.38 -17.22
CA ARG A 93 -12.19 -8.68 -17.16
C ARG A 93 -11.36 -8.88 -15.90
N ILE A 94 -10.93 -7.80 -15.24
CA ILE A 94 -10.20 -7.85 -13.97
C ILE A 94 -11.18 -7.53 -12.86
N GLN A 95 -11.35 -8.45 -11.91
CA GLN A 95 -12.30 -8.34 -10.82
C GLN A 95 -11.63 -8.60 -9.47
N LYS A 96 -12.22 -8.04 -8.40
CA LYS A 96 -11.85 -8.34 -7.03
C LYS A 96 -12.50 -9.65 -6.59
N GLN A 97 -11.68 -10.61 -6.20
CA GLN A 97 -12.15 -11.81 -5.52
C GLN A 97 -11.82 -11.70 -4.04
N TYR A 98 -12.85 -11.51 -3.21
CA TYR A 98 -12.66 -11.41 -1.78
C TYR A 98 -12.27 -12.75 -1.17
N ARG A 99 -11.36 -12.73 -0.21
CA ARG A 99 -11.01 -13.87 0.62
C ARG A 99 -12.02 -14.04 1.75
N ARG A 100 -12.14 -15.25 2.31
CA ARG A 100 -13.10 -15.59 3.38
C ARG A 100 -14.54 -15.15 3.03
N ASP A 101 -14.96 -15.32 1.78
CA ASP A 101 -16.30 -14.94 1.30
C ASP A 101 -16.66 -13.47 1.63
N GLY A 102 -15.65 -12.58 1.66
CA GLY A 102 -15.83 -11.17 1.96
C GLY A 102 -15.90 -10.82 3.44
N ALA A 103 -15.68 -11.78 4.34
CA ALA A 103 -15.61 -11.51 5.77
C ALA A 103 -14.51 -10.53 6.11
N ARG A 104 -14.74 -9.70 7.12
CA ARG A 104 -13.77 -8.70 7.57
C ARG A 104 -12.68 -9.34 8.41
N TYR A 105 -11.46 -8.96 8.14
CA TYR A 105 -10.32 -9.21 8.99
C TYR A 105 -10.32 -8.19 10.13
N ARG A 106 -10.06 -8.60 11.36
CA ARG A 106 -9.83 -7.73 12.51
C ARG A 106 -8.40 -7.90 12.95
N VAL A 107 -7.62 -6.82 12.89
CA VAL A 107 -6.18 -6.88 13.20
C VAL A 107 -5.73 -5.68 14.02
N SER A 108 -4.67 -5.86 14.79
CA SER A 108 -3.96 -4.79 15.50
C SER A 108 -2.72 -4.38 14.68
N PRO A 109 -2.72 -3.19 14.04
CA PRO A 109 -1.65 -2.73 13.18
C PRO A 109 -0.42 -2.33 14.02
N TRP A 110 0.77 -2.89 13.72
CA TRP A 110 2.01 -2.61 14.46
C TRP A 110 3.01 -1.78 13.68
N ALA A 111 3.22 -2.09 12.41
CA ALA A 111 4.14 -1.35 11.55
C ALA A 111 3.76 -1.46 10.08
N LEU A 112 4.19 -0.49 9.30
CA LEU A 112 4.25 -0.59 7.84
C LEU A 112 5.68 -0.89 7.43
N THR A 113 5.86 -1.78 6.47
CA THR A 113 7.14 -2.05 5.82
C THR A 113 7.00 -1.91 4.31
N TRP A 114 8.11 -1.56 3.68
CA TRP A 114 8.21 -1.42 2.24
C TRP A 114 9.09 -2.56 1.70
N ASP A 115 8.54 -3.36 0.79
CA ASP A 115 9.25 -4.44 0.12
C ASP A 115 8.73 -4.63 -1.30
N ASN A 116 9.65 -4.86 -2.25
CA ASN A 116 9.33 -5.05 -3.67
C ASN A 116 8.32 -4.03 -4.22
N GLU A 117 8.53 -2.76 -3.91
CA GLU A 117 7.68 -1.64 -4.34
C GLU A 117 6.23 -1.73 -3.85
N ASN A 118 5.96 -2.44 -2.77
CA ASN A 118 4.65 -2.54 -2.13
C ASN A 118 4.72 -2.23 -0.64
N TYR A 119 3.64 -1.65 -0.12
CA TYR A 119 3.44 -1.53 1.32
C TYR A 119 2.86 -2.82 1.89
N TYR A 120 3.44 -3.26 3.00
CA TYR A 120 2.95 -4.37 3.80
C TYR A 120 2.64 -3.87 5.21
N LEU A 121 1.45 -4.20 5.68
CA LEU A 121 1.09 -4.03 7.07
C LEU A 121 1.54 -5.24 7.87
N ILE A 122 2.32 -5.02 8.93
CA ILE A 122 2.63 -6.00 9.96
C ILE A 122 1.61 -5.84 11.07
N ALA A 123 0.79 -6.86 11.31
CA ALA A 123 -0.30 -6.78 12.26
C ALA A 123 -0.51 -8.10 13.01
N PHE A 124 -1.05 -8.01 14.23
CA PHE A 124 -1.58 -9.16 14.94
C PHE A 124 -2.98 -9.47 14.44
N ASP A 125 -3.16 -10.66 13.87
CA ASP A 125 -4.46 -11.15 13.39
C ASP A 125 -5.19 -11.81 14.56
N HIS A 126 -6.36 -11.28 14.93
CA HIS A 126 -7.13 -11.76 16.07
C HIS A 126 -7.75 -13.15 15.83
N ASP A 127 -8.08 -13.48 14.57
CA ASP A 127 -8.65 -14.79 14.25
C ASP A 127 -7.59 -15.89 14.24
N ALA A 128 -6.37 -15.54 13.82
CA ALA A 128 -5.26 -16.48 13.76
C ALA A 128 -4.42 -16.54 15.04
N GLY A 129 -4.47 -15.50 15.87
CA GLY A 129 -3.66 -15.39 17.09
C GLY A 129 -2.16 -15.18 16.84
N GLU A 130 -1.77 -14.71 15.66
CA GLU A 130 -0.37 -14.56 15.24
C GLU A 130 -0.10 -13.26 14.50
N ILE A 131 1.20 -12.91 14.33
CA ILE A 131 1.61 -11.79 13.50
C ILE A 131 1.57 -12.21 12.02
N ARG A 132 0.86 -11.42 11.22
CA ARG A 132 0.74 -11.60 9.78
C ARG A 132 1.13 -10.34 9.01
N HIS A 133 1.51 -10.55 7.74
CA HIS A 133 1.83 -9.49 6.80
C HIS A 133 0.73 -9.40 5.74
N TYR A 134 0.19 -8.21 5.56
CA TYR A 134 -0.88 -7.95 4.60
C TYR A 134 -0.44 -6.89 3.59
N ARG A 135 -0.57 -7.18 2.32
CA ARG A 135 -0.35 -6.18 1.26
C ARG A 135 -1.44 -5.12 1.32
N VAL A 136 -1.05 -3.85 1.40
CA VAL A 136 -2.00 -2.73 1.56
C VAL A 136 -2.82 -2.50 0.29
N ASP A 137 -2.27 -2.78 -0.90
CA ASP A 137 -2.95 -2.67 -2.18
C ASP A 137 -4.12 -3.68 -2.36
N LYS A 138 -4.16 -4.74 -1.52
CA LYS A 138 -5.22 -5.75 -1.49
C LYS A 138 -6.26 -5.53 -0.39
N MET A 139 -6.18 -4.41 0.33
CA MET A 139 -7.15 -4.06 1.35
C MET A 139 -8.29 -3.23 0.75
N ASP A 140 -9.49 -3.50 1.22
CA ASP A 140 -10.70 -2.77 0.85
C ASP A 140 -11.55 -2.46 2.08
N SER A 141 -12.22 -1.31 2.07
CA SER A 141 -13.14 -0.89 3.14
C SER A 141 -12.48 -0.89 4.52
N LEU A 142 -11.26 -0.33 4.61
CA LEU A 142 -10.53 -0.22 5.86
C LEU A 142 -11.24 0.76 6.80
N VAL A 143 -11.45 0.34 8.05
CA VAL A 143 -12.08 1.14 9.10
C VAL A 143 -11.29 0.98 10.40
N GLN A 144 -11.00 2.09 11.07
CA GLN A 144 -10.45 2.09 12.42
C GLN A 144 -11.57 1.75 13.41
N THR A 145 -11.22 1.04 14.47
CA THR A 145 -12.14 0.74 15.59
C THR A 145 -11.77 1.57 16.82
N ASN A 146 -12.62 1.52 17.85
CA ASN A 146 -12.31 2.15 19.14
C ASN A 146 -11.60 1.19 20.11
N LEU A 147 -11.19 0.00 19.64
CA LEU A 147 -10.53 -1.01 20.46
C LEU A 147 -9.02 -0.80 20.44
N SER A 148 -8.38 -0.93 21.61
CA SER A 148 -6.92 -0.85 21.72
C SER A 148 -6.23 -2.01 21.03
N ARG A 149 -4.99 -1.78 20.54
CA ARG A 149 -4.17 -2.82 19.91
C ARG A 149 -3.80 -3.93 20.87
N GLU A 150 -3.70 -5.14 20.37
CA GLU A 150 -3.24 -6.34 21.06
C GLU A 150 -2.06 -7.00 20.34
N GLY A 151 -1.44 -8.02 20.96
CA GLY A 151 -0.36 -8.78 20.34
C GLY A 151 1.03 -8.12 20.41
N LYS A 152 1.25 -7.13 21.31
CA LYS A 152 2.53 -6.41 21.45
C LYS A 152 3.71 -7.36 21.68
N GLN A 153 3.57 -8.34 22.58
CA GLN A 153 4.63 -9.27 22.93
C GLN A 153 5.07 -10.11 21.72
N LEU A 154 4.11 -10.57 20.90
CA LEU A 154 4.40 -11.33 19.69
C LEU A 154 5.13 -10.47 18.64
N PHE A 155 4.73 -9.21 18.48
CA PHE A 155 5.41 -8.28 17.58
C PHE A 155 6.85 -8.00 18.02
N GLU A 156 7.07 -7.74 19.30
CA GLU A 156 8.41 -7.45 19.85
C GLU A 156 9.33 -8.69 19.82
N SER A 157 8.80 -9.89 20.07
CA SER A 157 9.57 -11.13 19.96
C SER A 157 10.01 -11.40 18.52
N GLY A 158 9.16 -11.15 17.54
CA GLY A 158 9.51 -11.24 16.12
C GLY A 158 10.59 -10.24 15.69
N ARG A 159 10.63 -9.04 16.26
CA ARG A 159 11.67 -8.04 15.99
C ARG A 159 13.05 -8.43 16.50
N ARG A 160 13.14 -9.17 17.59
CA ARG A 160 14.44 -9.63 18.16
C ARG A 160 15.15 -10.65 17.26
N CYS A 161 14.44 -11.25 16.31
CA CYS A 161 15.00 -12.22 15.36
C CYS A 161 15.53 -11.58 14.06
N THR A 162 15.87 -10.28 14.04
CA THR A 162 16.40 -9.59 12.85
C THR A 162 17.80 -10.06 12.41
N HIS A 163 18.45 -10.96 13.16
CA HIS A 163 19.70 -11.62 12.74
C HIS A 163 19.44 -12.99 12.08
N CYS A 164 18.23 -13.54 12.15
CA CYS A 164 17.83 -14.67 11.33
C CYS A 164 17.25 -14.12 10.03
N LYS A 165 18.04 -14.14 8.94
CA LYS A 165 17.46 -14.00 7.59
C LYS A 165 16.31 -15.00 7.52
N PRO A 166 15.08 -14.60 7.14
CA PRO A 166 14.04 -15.56 6.87
C PRO A 166 14.48 -16.37 5.65
N THR A 167 15.04 -17.55 5.89
CA THR A 167 15.15 -18.60 4.87
C THR A 167 13.76 -19.14 4.67
N GLY A 168 13.03 -18.60 3.74
CA GLY A 168 11.68 -19.04 3.42
C GLY A 168 10.85 -17.81 3.05
N GLY A 169 10.48 -17.76 1.77
CA GLY A 169 9.73 -16.64 1.21
C GLY A 169 8.56 -16.22 2.09
N LEU A 170 8.35 -14.91 2.17
CA LEU A 170 7.16 -14.29 2.71
C LEU A 170 5.93 -15.08 2.25
N ARG A 171 5.37 -15.93 3.11
CA ARG A 171 4.06 -16.51 2.83
C ARG A 171 3.05 -15.37 2.87
N SER A 172 2.82 -14.79 1.69
CA SER A 172 1.67 -13.91 1.48
C SER A 172 0.41 -14.72 1.75
N VAL A 173 -0.32 -14.33 2.75
CA VAL A 173 -1.69 -14.84 2.99
C VAL A 173 -2.61 -14.36 1.89
#